data_44443a6d97dd840b027d32c0d20f15e7
#
_entry.id   44443a6d97dd840b027d32c0d20f15e7
#
_cell.length_a   1.000
_cell.length_b   1.000
_cell.length_c   1.000
_cell.angle_alpha   90.00
_cell.angle_beta   90.00
_cell.angle_gamma   90.00
#
_symmetry.space_group_name_H-M   'P 1'
#
loop_
_entity.id
_entity.type
_entity.pdbx_description
1 polymer ?
#
loop_
_entity_poly.entity_id
_entity_poly.type
_entity_poly.pdbx_seq_one_letter_code
_entity_poly.pdbx_strand_id
1 'polypeptide(L)'
;MAAAKKELQLQLETQVNALQKIQKDIAKNHQVRRQYTIQHGENEMVQKELEILDDEANVFKLIGPVLVKQDLVEAKANVNKRIEYITAELKRLDATLKVLEESQATKREEVMRLQQRMQAVQPGKARA
;
A
#
# COMPACT_ATOMS: atom_id res chain seq x y z
N MET A 1 -20.67 12.54 35.80
CA MET A 1 -21.34 11.85 34.68
C MET A 1 -21.18 12.59 33.36
N ALA A 2 -21.47 13.88 33.30
CA ALA A 2 -21.27 14.65 32.08
C ALA A 2 -19.79 14.72 31.64
N ALA A 3 -18.85 14.82 32.60
CA ALA A 3 -17.45 14.87 32.33
C ALA A 3 -16.93 13.53 31.79
N ALA A 4 -17.40 12.40 32.34
CA ALA A 4 -17.03 11.07 31.87
C ALA A 4 -17.54 10.79 30.45
N LYS A 5 -18.77 11.23 30.16
CA LYS A 5 -19.36 11.11 28.82
C LYS A 5 -18.58 11.92 27.79
N LYS A 6 -18.21 13.14 28.15
CA LYS A 6 -17.43 14.03 27.29
C LYS A 6 -16.05 13.45 26.99
N GLU A 7 -15.40 12.85 28.00
CA GLU A 7 -14.10 12.18 27.82
C GLU A 7 -14.22 10.99 26.90
N LEU A 8 -15.26 10.17 27.06
CA LEU A 8 -15.53 9.03 26.17
C LEU A 8 -15.76 9.47 24.73
N GLN A 9 -16.49 10.57 24.52
CA GLN A 9 -16.69 11.12 23.19
C GLN A 9 -15.39 11.55 22.54
N LEU A 10 -14.49 12.19 23.30
CA LEU A 10 -13.18 12.58 22.79
C LEU A 10 -12.31 11.39 22.45
N GLN A 11 -12.30 10.36 23.30
CA GLN A 11 -11.59 9.12 23.03
C GLN A 11 -12.12 8.40 21.79
N LEU A 12 -13.44 8.34 21.67
CA LEU A 12 -14.09 7.72 20.51
C LEU A 12 -13.73 8.46 19.22
N GLU A 13 -13.81 9.79 19.24
CA GLU A 13 -13.46 10.61 18.09
C GLU A 13 -12.01 10.42 17.68
N THR A 14 -11.09 10.38 18.65
CA THR A 14 -9.68 10.14 18.41
C THR A 14 -9.45 8.77 17.74
N GLN A 15 -10.12 7.73 18.25
CA GLN A 15 -9.97 6.38 17.69
C GLN A 15 -10.61 6.25 16.30
N VAL A 16 -11.74 6.89 16.07
CA VAL A 16 -12.39 6.91 14.76
C VAL A 16 -11.49 7.62 13.73
N ASN A 17 -10.90 8.74 14.11
CA ASN A 17 -9.99 9.47 13.23
C ASN A 17 -8.73 8.63 12.91
N ALA A 18 -8.19 7.94 13.92
CA ALA A 18 -7.06 7.03 13.73
C ALA A 18 -7.42 5.88 12.80
N LEU A 19 -8.61 5.31 12.94
CA LEU A 19 -9.11 4.25 12.06
C LEU A 19 -9.25 4.74 10.62
N GLN A 20 -9.80 5.92 10.42
CA GLN A 20 -9.94 6.51 9.09
C GLN A 20 -8.58 6.72 8.42
N LYS A 21 -7.58 7.15 9.18
CA LYS A 21 -6.22 7.32 8.67
C LYS A 21 -5.64 5.98 8.22
N ILE A 22 -5.80 4.94 9.02
CA ILE A 22 -5.33 3.59 8.67
C ILE A 22 -6.02 3.11 7.39
N GLN A 23 -7.30 3.33 7.25
CA GLN A 23 -8.05 2.96 6.04
C GLN A 23 -7.53 3.68 4.80
N LYS A 24 -7.17 4.96 4.91
CA LYS A 24 -6.54 5.73 3.83
C LYS A 24 -5.16 5.18 3.48
N ASP A 25 -4.38 4.83 4.50
CA ASP A 25 -3.05 4.26 4.29
C ASP A 25 -3.13 2.89 3.59
N ILE A 26 -4.11 2.06 3.96
CA ILE A 26 -4.36 0.79 3.29
C ILE A 26 -4.74 1.01 1.81
N ALA A 27 -5.63 1.94 1.54
CA ALA A 27 -6.05 2.26 0.17
C ALA A 27 -4.87 2.75 -0.68
N LYS A 28 -4.03 3.60 -0.11
CA LYS A 28 -2.82 4.10 -0.76
C LYS A 28 -1.83 2.96 -1.03
N ASN A 29 -1.65 2.06 -0.07
CA ASN A 29 -0.79 0.89 -0.23
C ASN A 29 -1.24 0.03 -1.41
N HIS A 30 -2.54 -0.25 -1.51
CA HIS A 30 -3.10 -1.01 -2.63
C HIS A 30 -2.89 -0.31 -3.97
N GLN A 31 -3.04 1.01 -4.00
CA GLN A 31 -2.83 1.79 -5.22
C GLN A 31 -1.37 1.71 -5.69
N VAL A 32 -0.42 1.92 -4.81
CA VAL A 32 1.01 1.86 -5.10
C VAL A 32 1.40 0.43 -5.51
N ARG A 33 0.88 -0.57 -4.80
CA ARG A 33 1.13 -1.97 -5.12
C ARG A 33 0.63 -2.34 -6.53
N ARG A 34 -0.50 -1.82 -6.91
CA ARG A 34 -1.06 -2.04 -8.25
C ARG A 34 -0.15 -1.47 -9.34
N GLN A 35 0.38 -0.27 -9.12
CA GLN A 35 1.32 0.35 -10.04
C GLN A 35 2.60 -0.48 -10.19
N TYR A 36 3.17 -0.95 -9.09
CA TYR A 36 4.37 -1.80 -9.13
C TYR A 36 4.08 -3.14 -9.79
N THR A 37 2.92 -3.73 -9.58
CA THR A 37 2.53 -4.99 -10.23
C THR A 37 2.48 -4.84 -11.75
N ILE A 38 1.92 -3.73 -12.24
CA ILE A 38 1.89 -3.41 -13.67
C ILE A 38 3.31 -3.23 -14.20
N GLN A 39 4.14 -2.45 -13.53
CA GLN A 39 5.53 -2.22 -13.93
C GLN A 39 6.35 -3.53 -13.91
N HIS A 40 6.10 -4.37 -12.94
CA HIS A 40 6.75 -5.69 -12.87
C HIS A 40 6.44 -6.52 -14.11
N GLY A 41 5.16 -6.60 -14.49
CA GLY A 41 4.73 -7.30 -15.69
C GLY A 41 5.34 -6.74 -16.97
N GLU A 42 5.36 -5.42 -17.10
CA GLU A 42 5.96 -4.74 -18.25
C GLU A 42 7.46 -5.05 -18.35
N ASN A 43 8.18 -4.98 -17.24
CA ASN A 43 9.61 -5.27 -17.21
C ASN A 43 9.92 -6.75 -17.49
N GLU A 44 9.07 -7.66 -17.01
CA GLU A 44 9.20 -9.09 -17.35
C GLU A 44 9.05 -9.34 -18.85
N MET A 45 8.11 -8.65 -19.49
CA MET A 45 7.92 -8.76 -20.94
C MET A 45 9.15 -8.25 -21.69
N VAL A 46 9.71 -7.11 -21.28
CA VAL A 46 10.93 -6.58 -21.86
C VAL A 46 12.11 -7.55 -21.64
N GLN A 47 12.22 -8.11 -20.45
CA GLN A 47 13.26 -9.09 -20.13
C GLN A 47 13.21 -10.29 -21.08
N LYS A 48 12.02 -10.84 -21.31
CA LYS A 48 11.83 -11.95 -22.22
C LYS A 48 12.21 -11.60 -23.65
N GLU A 49 11.82 -10.43 -24.12
CA GLU A 49 12.17 -9.97 -25.45
C GLU A 49 13.67 -9.77 -25.62
N LEU A 50 14.36 -9.23 -24.60
CA LEU A 50 15.79 -9.06 -24.64
C LEU A 50 16.53 -10.40 -24.64
N GLU A 51 16.00 -11.41 -23.97
CA GLU A 51 16.60 -12.75 -23.90
C GLU A 51 16.58 -13.48 -25.24
N ILE A 52 15.58 -13.24 -26.09
CA ILE A 52 15.48 -13.88 -27.40
C ILE A 52 16.28 -13.17 -28.50
N LEU A 53 16.84 -12.01 -28.22
CA LEU A 53 17.68 -11.29 -29.18
C LEU A 53 19.06 -11.93 -29.28
N ASP A 54 19.61 -11.94 -30.50
CA ASP A 54 20.99 -12.36 -30.69
C ASP A 54 21.97 -11.24 -30.33
N ASP A 55 23.26 -11.57 -30.25
CA ASP A 55 24.32 -10.66 -29.83
C ASP A 55 24.51 -9.47 -30.78
N GLU A 56 24.04 -9.60 -32.02
CA GLU A 56 24.16 -8.56 -33.05
C GLU A 56 22.97 -7.60 -33.09
N ALA A 57 21.92 -7.90 -32.31
CA ALA A 57 20.73 -7.05 -32.28
C ALA A 57 21.03 -5.66 -31.73
N ASN A 58 20.41 -4.67 -32.35
CA ASN A 58 20.50 -3.28 -31.90
C ASN A 58 19.37 -2.97 -30.92
N VAL A 59 19.72 -2.48 -29.74
CA VAL A 59 18.78 -2.07 -28.71
C VAL A 59 18.85 -0.56 -28.55
N PHE A 60 17.69 0.06 -28.51
CA PHE A 60 17.58 1.51 -28.33
C PHE A 60 16.74 1.83 -27.11
N LYS A 61 17.12 2.88 -26.38
CA LYS A 61 16.38 3.39 -25.26
C LYS A 61 15.74 4.71 -25.68
N LEU A 62 14.44 4.87 -25.39
CA LEU A 62 13.74 6.13 -25.65
C LEU A 62 13.92 7.06 -24.47
N ILE A 63 14.58 8.19 -24.70
CA ILE A 63 14.79 9.26 -23.71
C ILE A 63 14.13 10.52 -24.27
N GLY A 64 12.94 10.85 -23.74
CA GLY A 64 12.09 11.88 -24.34
C GLY A 64 11.78 11.53 -25.80
N PRO A 65 12.01 12.43 -26.77
CA PRO A 65 11.78 12.15 -28.19
C PRO A 65 12.95 11.48 -28.89
N VAL A 66 14.02 11.12 -28.18
CA VAL A 66 15.28 10.65 -28.78
C VAL A 66 15.50 9.17 -28.48
N LEU A 67 15.86 8.41 -29.52
CA LEU A 67 16.31 7.01 -29.40
C LEU A 67 17.82 7.00 -29.23
N VAL A 68 18.29 6.42 -28.13
CA VAL A 68 19.72 6.30 -27.82
C VAL A 68 20.09 4.83 -27.88
N LYS A 69 21.13 4.51 -28.64
CA LYS A 69 21.62 3.13 -28.74
C LYS A 69 22.18 2.68 -27.39
N GLN A 70 21.79 1.47 -26.99
CA GLN A 70 22.20 0.86 -25.73
C GLN A 70 22.82 -0.51 -26.01
N ASP A 71 23.87 -0.86 -25.25
CA ASP A 71 24.46 -2.19 -25.31
C ASP A 71 23.46 -3.23 -24.77
N LEU A 72 23.34 -4.37 -25.45
CA LEU A 72 22.41 -5.45 -25.10
C LEU A 72 22.67 -5.99 -23.69
N VAL A 73 23.93 -6.20 -23.32
CA VAL A 73 24.30 -6.71 -21.99
C VAL A 73 23.88 -5.70 -20.91
N GLU A 74 24.13 -4.43 -21.17
CA GLU A 74 23.74 -3.36 -20.26
C GLU A 74 22.23 -3.22 -20.15
N ALA A 75 21.51 -3.33 -21.27
CA ALA A 75 20.05 -3.32 -21.27
C ALA A 75 19.45 -4.45 -20.43
N LYS A 76 19.97 -5.66 -20.60
CA LYS A 76 19.56 -6.82 -19.78
C LYS A 76 19.82 -6.61 -18.30
N ALA A 77 21.00 -6.08 -17.95
CA ALA A 77 21.37 -5.82 -16.57
C ALA A 77 20.44 -4.76 -15.94
N ASN A 78 20.12 -3.72 -16.68
CA ASN A 78 19.24 -2.64 -16.20
C ASN A 78 17.83 -3.13 -15.95
N VAL A 79 17.27 -3.94 -16.84
CA VAL A 79 15.95 -4.53 -16.68
C VAL A 79 15.92 -5.48 -15.48
N ASN A 80 16.93 -6.31 -15.31
CA ASN A 80 17.03 -7.23 -14.18
C ASN A 80 17.08 -6.49 -12.84
N LYS A 81 17.87 -5.41 -12.77
CA LYS A 81 17.93 -4.57 -11.55
C LYS A 81 16.59 -3.93 -11.25
N ARG A 82 15.88 -3.49 -12.27
CA ARG A 82 14.57 -2.87 -12.10
C ARG A 82 13.55 -3.90 -11.58
N ILE A 83 13.57 -5.11 -12.10
CA ILE A 83 12.71 -6.19 -11.61
C ILE A 83 13.03 -6.52 -10.15
N GLU A 84 14.30 -6.59 -9.77
CA GLU A 84 14.73 -6.84 -8.40
C GLU A 84 14.21 -5.74 -7.46
N TYR A 85 14.36 -4.48 -7.87
CA TYR A 85 13.87 -3.35 -7.10
C TYR A 85 12.36 -3.41 -6.89
N ILE A 86 11.60 -3.65 -7.95
CA ILE A 86 10.14 -3.74 -7.90
C ILE A 86 9.71 -4.91 -7.00
N THR A 87 10.36 -6.06 -7.13
CA THR A 87 10.08 -7.23 -6.30
C THR A 87 10.29 -6.93 -4.81
N ALA A 88 11.37 -6.24 -4.48
CA ALA A 88 11.67 -5.83 -3.10
C ALA A 88 10.61 -4.84 -2.58
N GLU A 89 10.18 -3.90 -3.42
CA GLU A 89 9.13 -2.93 -3.06
C GLU A 89 7.77 -3.61 -2.85
N LEU A 90 7.43 -4.61 -3.67
CA LEU A 90 6.20 -5.37 -3.48
C LEU A 90 6.22 -6.13 -2.14
N LYS A 91 7.35 -6.73 -1.77
CA LYS A 91 7.49 -7.40 -0.47
C LYS A 91 7.32 -6.41 0.68
N ARG A 92 7.93 -5.23 0.56
CA ARG A 92 7.82 -4.19 1.58
C ARG A 92 6.37 -3.73 1.74
N LEU A 93 5.67 -3.53 0.63
CA LEU A 93 4.25 -3.14 0.64
C LEU A 93 3.37 -4.22 1.27
N ASP A 94 3.64 -5.49 0.99
CA ASP A 94 2.89 -6.61 1.58
C ASP A 94 3.10 -6.69 3.09
N ALA A 95 4.33 -6.49 3.55
CA ALA A 95 4.64 -6.46 4.98
C ALA A 95 3.95 -5.27 5.68
N THR A 96 4.00 -4.10 5.07
CA THR A 96 3.33 -2.89 5.58
C THR A 96 1.82 -3.09 5.63
N LEU A 97 1.24 -3.68 4.60
CA LEU A 97 -0.20 -3.96 4.55
C LEU A 97 -0.63 -4.86 5.69
N LYS A 98 0.15 -5.90 5.99
CA LYS A 98 -0.14 -6.80 7.10
C LYS A 98 -0.19 -6.07 8.44
N VAL A 99 0.78 -5.19 8.69
CA VAL A 99 0.82 -4.36 9.90
C VAL A 99 -0.38 -3.42 9.95
N LEU A 100 -0.73 -2.80 8.83
CA LEU A 100 -1.89 -1.90 8.74
C LEU A 100 -3.20 -2.64 9.00
N GLU A 101 -3.36 -3.83 8.47
CA GLU A 101 -4.56 -4.65 8.70
C GLU A 101 -4.70 -5.08 10.16
N GLU A 102 -3.61 -5.45 10.81
CA GLU A 102 -3.59 -5.77 12.24
C GLU A 102 -3.96 -4.54 13.07
N SER A 103 -3.39 -3.40 12.75
CA SER A 103 -3.70 -2.13 13.41
C SER A 103 -5.16 -1.72 13.20
N GLN A 104 -5.69 -1.93 12.00
CA GLN A 104 -7.10 -1.68 11.68
C GLN A 104 -8.02 -2.54 12.55
N ALA A 105 -7.72 -3.81 12.68
CA ALA A 105 -8.51 -4.73 13.51
C ALA A 105 -8.52 -4.29 14.98
N THR A 106 -7.36 -3.92 15.51
CA THR A 106 -7.23 -3.42 16.88
C THR A 106 -8.03 -2.14 17.10
N LYS A 107 -7.95 -1.20 16.16
CA LYS A 107 -8.68 0.07 16.25
C LYS A 107 -10.19 -0.13 16.15
N ARG A 108 -10.64 -1.06 15.31
CA ARG A 108 -12.07 -1.40 15.24
C ARG A 108 -12.59 -1.95 16.55
N GLU A 109 -11.83 -2.79 17.22
CA GLU A 109 -12.19 -3.32 18.54
C GLU A 109 -12.27 -2.20 19.57
N GLU A 110 -11.32 -1.30 19.58
CA GLU A 110 -11.32 -0.15 20.50
C GLU A 110 -12.54 0.75 20.27
N VAL A 111 -12.86 1.02 19.02
CA VAL A 111 -14.06 1.82 18.65
C VAL A 111 -15.33 1.13 19.14
N MET A 112 -15.45 -0.17 18.93
CA MET A 112 -16.61 -0.93 19.41
C MET A 112 -16.74 -0.88 20.93
N ARG A 113 -15.64 -1.04 21.64
CA ARG A 113 -15.65 -0.97 23.11
C ARG A 113 -16.10 0.41 23.59
N LEU A 114 -15.59 1.46 22.99
CA LEU A 114 -15.94 2.84 23.36
C LEU A 114 -17.39 3.13 23.05
N GLN A 115 -17.91 2.63 21.93
CA GLN A 115 -19.34 2.77 21.59
C GLN A 115 -20.23 2.06 22.62
N GLN A 116 -19.86 0.85 23.03
CA GLN A 116 -20.58 0.13 24.06
C GLN A 116 -20.57 0.85 25.40
N ARG A 117 -19.42 1.40 25.77
CA ARG A 117 -19.29 2.20 27.00
C ARG A 117 -20.15 3.45 26.96
N MET A 118 -20.19 4.12 25.82
CA MET A 118 -21.05 5.30 25.65
C MET A 118 -22.53 4.96 25.79
N GLN A 119 -22.95 3.84 25.23
CA GLN A 119 -24.33 3.38 25.36
C GLN A 119 -24.68 3.07 26.82
N ALA A 120 -23.75 2.48 27.57
CA ALA A 120 -23.94 2.17 28.97
C ALA A 120 -24.04 3.43 29.86
N VAL A 121 -23.42 4.53 29.45
CA VAL A 121 -23.39 5.79 30.20
C VAL A 121 -24.60 6.69 29.87
N GLN A 122 -25.33 6.41 28.77
CA GLN A 122 -26.52 7.18 28.39
C GLN A 122 -27.76 6.62 29.08
N PRO A 123 -28.31 7.30 30.09
CA PRO A 123 -29.55 6.87 30.73
C PRO A 123 -30.73 6.95 29.76
N GLY A 124 -31.53 5.90 29.69
CA GLY A 124 -32.72 5.84 28.85
C GLY A 124 -32.60 5.00 27.59
N LYS A 125 -31.44 4.80 27.03
CA LYS A 125 -31.26 3.95 25.86
C LYS A 125 -31.19 2.47 26.21
N ALA A 126 -30.76 2.13 27.40
CA ALA A 126 -30.66 0.75 27.86
C ALA A 126 -32.02 0.08 28.12
N ARG A 127 -33.12 0.81 28.01
CA ARG A 127 -34.48 0.35 28.28
C ARG A 127 -35.40 0.31 27.07
N ALA A 128 -34.87 0.56 25.92
CA ALA A 128 -35.68 0.52 24.71
C ALA A 128 -36.04 -0.90 24.29
#